data_f11fa9f25300b7dd884efa9f93edcf66
#
_entry.id   f11fa9f25300b7dd884efa9f93edcf66
#
_cell.length_a   1.000
_cell.length_b   1.000
_cell.length_c   1.000
_cell.angle_alpha   90.00
_cell.angle_beta   90.00
_cell.angle_gamma   90.00
#
_symmetry.space_group_name_H-M   'P 1'
#
loop_
_entity.id
_entity.type
_entity.pdbx_description
1 polymer ?
#
loop_
_entity_poly.entity_id
_entity_poly.type
_entity_poly.pdbx_seq_one_letter_code
_entity_poly.pdbx_strand_id
1 'polypeptide(L)'
;GAKLKDGHAELPLYRAPTLDWALSGQNGLRFSRDDAFRRISRSFHAVKDSEYTPPQSLHSVLRKYQRDGYRWLRTLDGYGMGGILADDMGLGKTLQVLSYLLALKEGGQPLPSLIVCPASLVLNWEEECKKFTPQLTCVAMDGDAAHRAVLARRWAEADLVVTSYDLLRRDEDRYAEQPFYACILDEAQAIKNHTTQKYKAVCQVRSQVRFALTGTPVENRLGELWSIFSFLMPGYLPPYKNFCARFEKPIVQEEDANAVRRLNQLTGPFILRRMKADVLRELPPKTENVHRIELDTEQRKLYLAAVVDAREKLRAAKPEDKMAVFAVLMRLRQICCDPRLVADNWSGGSAKLDACMELVTAAVEGGH
;
A
#
# COMPACT_ATOMS: atom_id res chain seq x y z
N GLY A 1 -11.16 -26.27 3.88
CA GLY A 1 -12.01 -26.67 4.99
C GLY A 1 -11.17 -27.31 6.06
N ALA A 2 -11.38 -26.96 7.32
CA ALA A 2 -10.77 -27.65 8.44
C ALA A 2 -11.20 -29.14 8.41
N LYS A 3 -10.23 -30.05 8.56
CA LYS A 3 -10.57 -31.47 8.72
C LYS A 3 -10.95 -31.68 10.18
N LEU A 4 -12.16 -32.16 10.41
CA LEU A 4 -12.56 -32.64 11.72
C LEU A 4 -11.81 -33.95 12.01
N LYS A 5 -11.07 -33.98 13.11
CA LYS A 5 -10.44 -35.18 13.64
C LYS A 5 -10.99 -35.37 15.06
N ASP A 6 -11.66 -36.51 15.33
CA ASP A 6 -12.28 -36.79 16.61
C ASP A 6 -13.25 -35.72 17.15
N GLY A 7 -14.02 -35.09 16.25
CA GLY A 7 -14.95 -34.02 16.63
C GLY A 7 -14.31 -32.65 16.87
N HIS A 8 -12.98 -32.54 16.74
CA HIS A 8 -12.22 -31.27 16.92
C HIS A 8 -11.61 -30.77 15.61
N ALA A 9 -11.55 -29.46 15.45
CA ALA A 9 -10.85 -28.80 14.36
C ALA A 9 -10.02 -27.68 14.92
N GLU A 10 -8.72 -27.69 14.62
CA GLU A 10 -7.84 -26.55 14.87
C GLU A 10 -7.93 -25.55 13.73
N LEU A 11 -8.15 -24.31 14.06
CA LEU A 11 -8.22 -23.20 13.10
C LEU A 11 -7.22 -22.13 13.50
N PRO A 12 -6.55 -21.51 12.53
CA PRO A 12 -5.72 -20.35 12.81
C PRO A 12 -6.53 -19.26 13.51
N LEU A 13 -5.89 -18.56 14.44
CA LEU A 13 -6.51 -17.55 15.30
C LEU A 13 -7.19 -16.43 14.51
N TYR A 14 -6.60 -16.03 13.37
CA TYR A 14 -7.15 -15.02 12.48
C TYR A 14 -8.53 -15.37 11.87
N ARG A 15 -9.00 -16.61 12.01
CA ARG A 15 -10.35 -17.02 11.60
C ARG A 15 -11.42 -16.81 12.67
N ALA A 16 -11.03 -16.42 13.88
CA ALA A 16 -11.98 -16.24 14.98
C ALA A 16 -13.07 -15.20 14.66
N PRO A 17 -12.78 -14.00 14.11
CA PRO A 17 -13.82 -13.02 13.79
C PRO A 17 -14.81 -13.53 12.74
N THR A 18 -14.31 -14.20 11.70
CA THR A 18 -15.15 -14.76 10.62
C THR A 18 -15.97 -15.94 11.09
N LEU A 19 -15.43 -16.76 11.99
CA LEU A 19 -16.13 -17.89 12.59
C LEU A 19 -17.25 -17.39 13.51
N ASP A 20 -16.96 -16.37 14.34
CA ASP A 20 -17.95 -15.77 15.23
C ASP A 20 -19.15 -15.22 14.46
N TRP A 21 -18.89 -14.51 13.37
CA TRP A 21 -19.95 -14.01 12.50
C TRP A 21 -20.73 -15.16 11.82
N ALA A 22 -20.04 -16.16 11.25
CA ALA A 22 -20.69 -17.27 10.55
C ALA A 22 -21.59 -18.08 11.48
N LEU A 23 -21.20 -18.24 12.73
CA LEU A 23 -21.97 -18.96 13.74
C LEU A 23 -23.12 -18.11 14.31
N SER A 24 -22.94 -16.81 14.47
CA SER A 24 -23.98 -15.91 15.00
C SER A 24 -25.19 -15.77 14.08
N GLY A 25 -25.07 -16.07 12.79
CA GLY A 25 -26.15 -16.00 11.80
C GLY A 25 -26.93 -17.32 11.61
N GLN A 26 -26.61 -18.40 12.34
CA GLN A 26 -27.27 -19.71 12.14
C GLN A 26 -28.33 -19.98 13.22
N ASN A 27 -29.58 -20.04 12.83
CA ASN A 27 -30.69 -20.47 13.69
C ASN A 27 -30.60 -21.99 13.94
N GLY A 28 -30.56 -22.38 15.21
CA GLY A 28 -30.63 -23.80 15.65
C GLY A 28 -29.32 -24.44 16.13
N LEU A 29 -28.17 -23.74 16.03
CA LEU A 29 -26.93 -24.20 16.62
C LEU A 29 -26.66 -23.51 17.96
N ARG A 30 -26.38 -24.29 19.00
CA ARG A 30 -25.86 -23.80 20.28
C ARG A 30 -24.35 -23.90 20.26
N PHE A 31 -23.67 -22.79 20.43
CA PHE A 31 -22.21 -22.75 20.58
C PHE A 31 -21.84 -21.91 21.78
N SER A 32 -20.82 -22.33 22.50
CA SER A 32 -20.20 -21.54 23.55
C SER A 32 -18.91 -20.96 23.07
N ARG A 33 -18.58 -19.77 23.54
CA ARG A 33 -17.34 -19.06 23.29
C ARG A 33 -16.60 -18.95 24.60
N ASP A 34 -15.33 -19.31 24.61
CA ASP A 34 -14.47 -19.01 25.75
C ASP A 34 -14.11 -17.50 25.83
N ASP A 35 -13.50 -17.09 26.91
CA ASP A 35 -13.15 -15.69 27.10
C ASP A 35 -12.02 -15.23 26.17
N ALA A 36 -11.14 -16.10 25.72
CA ALA A 36 -10.11 -15.79 24.75
C ALA A 36 -10.73 -15.47 23.39
N PHE A 37 -11.65 -16.32 22.91
CA PHE A 37 -12.38 -16.10 21.66
C PHE A 37 -13.24 -14.83 21.72
N ARG A 38 -13.94 -14.57 22.84
CA ARG A 38 -14.73 -13.35 23.03
C ARG A 38 -13.87 -12.09 23.01
N ARG A 39 -12.68 -12.12 23.63
CA ARG A 39 -11.73 -11.02 23.58
C ARG A 39 -11.30 -10.70 22.15
N ILE A 40 -10.88 -11.71 21.40
CA ILE A 40 -10.46 -11.55 20.02
C ILE A 40 -11.59 -10.94 19.17
N SER A 41 -12.79 -11.54 19.23
CA SER A 41 -13.94 -11.05 18.45
C SER A 41 -14.32 -9.61 18.81
N ARG A 42 -14.28 -9.22 20.08
CA ARG A 42 -14.56 -7.85 20.55
C ARG A 42 -13.45 -6.86 20.18
N SER A 43 -12.18 -7.25 20.29
CA SER A 43 -11.04 -6.36 20.01
C SER A 43 -11.03 -5.83 18.60
N PHE A 44 -11.53 -6.59 17.61
CA PHE A 44 -11.68 -6.12 16.23
C PHE A 44 -12.78 -5.06 16.06
N HIS A 45 -13.78 -5.05 16.92
CA HIS A 45 -14.85 -4.06 16.89
C HIS A 45 -14.56 -2.83 17.76
N ALA A 46 -13.69 -2.96 18.75
CA ALA A 46 -13.42 -1.95 19.76
C ALA A 46 -11.93 -1.57 19.84
N VAL A 47 -11.28 -1.32 18.69
CA VAL A 47 -9.87 -0.87 18.63
C VAL A 47 -9.63 0.39 19.45
N LYS A 48 -10.67 1.24 19.63
CA LYS A 48 -10.59 2.46 20.45
C LYS A 48 -10.43 2.18 21.95
N ASP A 49 -10.87 1.00 22.39
CA ASP A 49 -10.81 0.57 23.80
C ASP A 49 -9.57 -0.30 24.10
N SER A 50 -8.60 -0.34 23.17
CA SER A 50 -7.37 -1.10 23.33
C SER A 50 -6.51 -0.47 24.45
N GLU A 51 -5.93 -1.30 25.31
CA GLU A 51 -5.04 -0.91 26.41
C GLU A 51 -3.68 -0.36 25.93
N TYR A 52 -3.38 -0.48 24.62
CA TYR A 52 -2.12 -0.02 24.07
C TYR A 52 -2.01 1.51 24.04
N THR A 53 -1.00 2.03 24.73
CA THR A 53 -0.64 3.46 24.70
C THR A 53 0.58 3.67 23.81
N PRO A 54 0.59 4.73 22.97
CA PRO A 54 1.78 5.06 22.18
C PRO A 54 2.97 5.42 23.08
N PRO A 55 4.21 5.27 22.57
CA PRO A 55 5.41 5.72 23.25
C PRO A 55 5.30 7.16 23.75
N GLN A 56 5.80 7.42 24.97
CA GLN A 56 5.62 8.73 25.62
C GLN A 56 6.22 9.88 24.79
N SER A 57 7.35 9.64 24.13
CA SER A 57 8.01 10.63 23.26
C SER A 57 7.15 11.09 22.08
N LEU A 58 6.18 10.28 21.66
CA LEU A 58 5.29 10.58 20.52
C LEU A 58 3.88 11.03 20.94
N HIS A 59 3.59 11.08 22.23
CA HIS A 59 2.25 11.36 22.72
C HIS A 59 1.71 12.74 22.30
N SER A 60 2.57 13.76 22.26
CA SER A 60 2.24 15.12 21.82
C SER A 60 2.26 15.30 20.31
N VAL A 61 2.94 14.41 19.58
CA VAL A 61 3.12 14.48 18.12
C VAL A 61 1.96 13.81 17.37
N LEU A 62 1.48 12.69 17.91
CA LEU A 62 0.43 11.90 17.28
C LEU A 62 -0.94 12.56 17.40
N ARG A 63 -1.62 12.76 16.26
CA ARG A 63 -3.04 13.13 16.22
C ARG A 63 -3.92 11.99 16.74
N LYS A 64 -5.14 12.29 17.14
CA LYS A 64 -6.09 11.31 17.70
C LYS A 64 -6.24 10.08 16.78
N TYR A 65 -6.51 10.29 15.49
CA TYR A 65 -6.66 9.20 14.54
C TYR A 65 -5.37 8.39 14.35
N GLN A 66 -4.19 9.01 14.44
CA GLN A 66 -2.90 8.29 14.36
C GLN A 66 -2.68 7.39 15.58
N ARG A 67 -3.09 7.84 16.77
CA ARG A 67 -3.12 7.00 17.99
C ARG A 67 -4.05 5.81 17.83
N ASP A 68 -5.21 6.00 17.19
CA ASP A 68 -6.13 4.90 16.90
C ASP A 68 -5.53 3.91 15.89
N GLY A 69 -4.77 4.40 14.88
CA GLY A 69 -4.04 3.55 13.93
C GLY A 69 -2.90 2.76 14.59
N TYR A 70 -2.15 3.40 15.48
CA TYR A 70 -1.16 2.72 16.31
C TYR A 70 -1.79 1.59 17.14
N ARG A 71 -2.91 1.87 17.84
CA ARG A 71 -3.63 0.85 18.62
C ARG A 71 -4.08 -0.32 17.77
N TRP A 72 -4.56 -0.03 16.57
CA TRP A 72 -5.00 -1.05 15.63
C TRP A 72 -3.83 -1.95 15.19
N LEU A 73 -2.68 -1.38 14.84
CA LEU A 73 -1.46 -2.13 14.53
C LEU A 73 -1.04 -3.03 15.70
N ARG A 74 -1.01 -2.47 16.93
CA ARG A 74 -0.65 -3.24 18.14
C ARG A 74 -1.65 -4.35 18.47
N THR A 75 -2.93 -4.09 18.22
CA THR A 75 -3.99 -5.10 18.44
C THR A 75 -3.83 -6.27 17.47
N LEU A 76 -3.61 -6.01 16.19
CA LEU A 76 -3.36 -7.06 15.20
C LEU A 76 -2.10 -7.86 15.54
N ASP A 77 -1.01 -7.17 15.84
CA ASP A 77 0.27 -7.78 16.25
C ASP A 77 0.10 -8.69 17.47
N GLY A 78 -0.60 -8.24 18.52
CA GLY A 78 -0.86 -9.02 19.72
C GLY A 78 -1.62 -10.33 19.47
N TYR A 79 -2.29 -10.44 18.32
CA TYR A 79 -2.95 -11.66 17.86
C TYR A 79 -2.17 -12.40 16.75
N GLY A 80 -0.95 -11.96 16.40
CA GLY A 80 -0.18 -12.53 15.30
C GLY A 80 -0.85 -12.35 13.94
N MET A 81 -1.61 -11.28 13.75
CA MET A 81 -2.38 -11.01 12.53
C MET A 81 -1.80 -9.84 11.76
N GLY A 82 -1.85 -9.93 10.44
CA GLY A 82 -1.50 -8.84 9.55
C GLY A 82 -2.69 -7.94 9.18
N GLY A 83 -2.40 -6.77 8.60
CA GLY A 83 -3.45 -5.86 8.13
C GLY A 83 -2.98 -4.82 7.14
N ILE A 84 -3.95 -4.11 6.53
CA ILE A 84 -3.74 -3.05 5.56
C ILE A 84 -4.09 -1.71 6.19
N LEU A 85 -3.12 -0.83 6.34
CA LEU A 85 -3.35 0.57 6.69
C LEU A 85 -3.52 1.37 5.39
N ALA A 86 -4.79 1.61 5.03
CA ALA A 86 -5.20 2.20 3.76
C ALA A 86 -5.65 3.67 3.88
N ASP A 87 -5.10 4.40 4.85
CA ASP A 87 -5.36 5.82 5.04
C ASP A 87 -5.00 6.64 3.81
N ASP A 88 -5.74 7.71 3.54
CA ASP A 88 -5.41 8.66 2.48
C ASP A 88 -3.96 9.14 2.58
N MET A 89 -3.39 9.54 1.44
CA MET A 89 -2.04 10.12 1.38
C MET A 89 -1.96 11.36 2.29
N GLY A 90 -0.85 11.50 3.02
CA GLY A 90 -0.62 12.63 3.92
C GLY A 90 -1.29 12.51 5.31
N LEU A 91 -1.92 11.39 5.65
CA LEU A 91 -2.42 11.11 7.00
C LEU A 91 -1.34 10.55 7.95
N GLY A 92 -0.08 10.53 7.53
CA GLY A 92 1.04 10.12 8.38
C GLY A 92 1.06 8.62 8.69
N LYS A 93 0.89 7.77 7.68
CA LYS A 93 1.05 6.31 7.82
C LYS A 93 2.44 5.95 8.35
N THR A 94 3.49 6.61 7.85
CA THR A 94 4.87 6.44 8.31
C THR A 94 4.99 6.65 9.82
N LEU A 95 4.45 7.76 10.34
CA LEU A 95 4.52 8.08 11.77
C LEU A 95 3.76 7.05 12.63
N GLN A 96 2.64 6.52 12.17
CA GLN A 96 1.90 5.46 12.86
C GLN A 96 2.73 4.17 12.95
N VAL A 97 3.40 3.81 11.85
CA VAL A 97 4.30 2.65 11.80
C VAL A 97 5.54 2.86 12.67
N LEU A 98 6.20 4.02 12.59
CA LEU A 98 7.36 4.34 13.43
C LEU A 98 7.00 4.31 14.93
N SER A 99 5.80 4.78 15.30
CA SER A 99 5.30 4.67 16.68
C SER A 99 5.14 3.22 17.12
N TYR A 100 4.64 2.36 16.22
CA TYR A 100 4.53 0.92 16.46
C TYR A 100 5.90 0.27 16.64
N LEU A 101 6.87 0.57 15.77
CA LEU A 101 8.22 0.03 15.85
C LEU A 101 8.97 0.48 17.11
N LEU A 102 8.79 1.76 17.51
CA LEU A 102 9.38 2.26 18.75
C LEU A 102 8.80 1.53 19.97
N ALA A 103 7.49 1.28 19.99
CA ALA A 103 6.88 0.51 21.08
C ALA A 103 7.37 -0.95 21.14
N LEU A 104 7.72 -1.55 20.01
CA LEU A 104 8.35 -2.89 19.98
C LEU A 104 9.72 -2.85 20.64
N LYS A 105 10.54 -1.86 20.30
CA LYS A 105 11.88 -1.67 20.92
C LYS A 105 11.76 -1.45 22.42
N GLU A 106 10.89 -0.53 22.86
CA GLU A 106 10.65 -0.27 24.29
C GLU A 106 10.15 -1.53 25.02
N GLY A 107 9.43 -2.40 24.33
CA GLY A 107 9.01 -3.72 24.81
C GLY A 107 10.10 -4.80 24.79
N GLY A 108 11.33 -4.47 24.40
CA GLY A 108 12.46 -5.39 24.39
C GLY A 108 12.48 -6.40 23.23
N GLN A 109 11.83 -6.07 22.08
CA GLN A 109 11.85 -6.94 20.89
C GLN A 109 13.27 -7.05 20.32
N PRO A 110 13.88 -8.27 20.26
CA PRO A 110 15.26 -8.43 19.83
C PRO A 110 15.45 -8.52 18.31
N LEU A 111 14.38 -8.83 17.55
CA LEU A 111 14.48 -8.96 16.10
C LEU A 111 14.21 -7.62 15.41
N PRO A 112 14.99 -7.28 14.36
CA PRO A 112 14.71 -6.10 13.56
C PRO A 112 13.39 -6.23 12.81
N SER A 113 12.82 -5.10 12.44
CA SER A 113 11.69 -5.02 11.51
C SER A 113 12.16 -4.60 10.12
N LEU A 114 11.49 -5.08 9.08
CA LEU A 114 11.80 -4.76 7.68
C LEU A 114 10.71 -3.89 7.07
N ILE A 115 11.10 -2.77 6.47
CA ILE A 115 10.23 -1.97 5.60
C ILE A 115 10.69 -2.16 4.15
N VAL A 116 9.75 -2.50 3.28
CA VAL A 116 9.95 -2.60 1.83
C VAL A 116 9.11 -1.53 1.15
N CYS A 117 9.75 -0.59 0.46
CA CYS A 117 9.11 0.57 -0.14
C CYS A 117 9.58 0.82 -1.57
N PRO A 118 8.98 1.74 -2.35
CA PRO A 118 9.58 2.26 -3.58
C PRO A 118 10.97 2.84 -3.33
N ALA A 119 11.87 2.70 -4.31
CA ALA A 119 13.27 3.15 -4.15
C ALA A 119 13.38 4.64 -3.78
N SER A 120 12.50 5.49 -4.30
CA SER A 120 12.44 6.92 -3.99
C SER A 120 12.05 7.23 -2.53
N LEU A 121 11.50 6.27 -1.80
CA LEU A 121 11.06 6.48 -0.42
C LEU A 121 12.04 5.93 0.64
N VAL A 122 13.08 5.22 0.24
CA VAL A 122 14.04 4.61 1.20
C VAL A 122 14.68 5.67 2.10
N LEU A 123 15.21 6.74 1.51
CA LEU A 123 15.82 7.84 2.27
C LEU A 123 14.79 8.62 3.08
N ASN A 124 13.57 8.80 2.56
CA ASN A 124 12.50 9.47 3.30
C ASN A 124 12.13 8.70 4.59
N TRP A 125 12.08 7.37 4.53
CA TRP A 125 11.87 6.54 5.72
C TRP A 125 12.98 6.71 6.76
N GLU A 126 14.23 6.78 6.30
CA GLU A 126 15.39 7.02 7.18
C GLU A 126 15.33 8.42 7.83
N GLU A 127 15.01 9.46 7.06
CA GLU A 127 14.86 10.83 7.56
C GLU A 127 13.71 10.97 8.56
N GLU A 128 12.55 10.39 8.26
CA GLU A 128 11.41 10.38 9.19
C GLU A 128 11.73 9.60 10.47
N CYS A 129 12.45 8.47 10.35
CA CYS A 129 12.92 7.72 11.51
C CYS A 129 13.83 8.58 12.40
N LYS A 130 14.84 9.25 11.83
CA LYS A 130 15.74 10.16 12.57
C LYS A 130 14.99 11.31 13.23
N LYS A 131 13.97 11.83 12.55
CA LYS A 131 13.18 12.99 13.02
C LYS A 131 12.23 12.64 14.17
N PHE A 132 11.48 11.56 14.04
CA PHE A 132 10.39 11.22 14.97
C PHE A 132 10.76 10.15 16.00
N THR A 133 11.65 9.25 15.66
CA THR A 133 12.06 8.11 16.49
C THR A 133 13.59 7.96 16.51
N PRO A 134 14.35 8.98 16.96
CA PRO A 134 15.81 8.92 16.99
C PRO A 134 16.37 7.79 17.87
N GLN A 135 15.53 7.19 18.69
CA GLN A 135 15.86 6.02 19.51
C GLN A 135 16.01 4.73 18.67
N LEU A 136 15.40 4.67 17.47
CA LEU A 136 15.49 3.51 16.59
C LEU A 136 16.79 3.54 15.77
N THR A 137 17.52 2.44 15.80
CA THR A 137 18.66 2.22 14.91
C THR A 137 18.15 1.77 13.55
N CYS A 138 18.16 2.70 12.58
CA CYS A 138 17.70 2.45 11.21
C CYS A 138 18.87 2.16 10.27
N VAL A 139 18.74 1.12 9.44
CA VAL A 139 19.67 0.79 8.35
C VAL A 139 18.94 0.88 7.02
N ALA A 140 19.23 1.92 6.24
CA ALA A 140 18.70 2.08 4.88
C ALA A 140 19.62 1.35 3.90
N MET A 141 19.03 0.49 3.07
CA MET A 141 19.75 -0.32 2.08
C MET A 141 19.81 0.41 0.74
N ASP A 142 21.01 0.74 0.30
CA ASP A 142 21.29 1.43 -0.94
C ASP A 142 22.59 0.96 -1.60
N GLY A 143 22.97 1.59 -2.70
CA GLY A 143 24.24 1.38 -3.36
C GLY A 143 24.37 0.07 -4.14
N ASP A 144 25.63 -0.30 -4.41
CA ASP A 144 25.99 -1.52 -5.11
C ASP A 144 25.94 -2.77 -4.21
N ALA A 145 26.20 -3.95 -4.77
CA ALA A 145 26.12 -5.22 -4.05
C ALA A 145 27.15 -5.32 -2.91
N ALA A 146 28.35 -4.75 -3.10
CA ALA A 146 29.41 -4.77 -2.08
C ALA A 146 29.03 -3.86 -0.90
N HIS A 147 28.53 -2.66 -1.19
CA HIS A 147 28.06 -1.74 -0.16
C HIS A 147 26.90 -2.35 0.64
N ARG A 148 25.91 -2.93 -0.03
CA ARG A 148 24.80 -3.61 0.64
C ARG A 148 25.22 -4.80 1.48
N ALA A 149 26.28 -5.51 1.11
CA ALA A 149 26.84 -6.59 1.92
C ALA A 149 27.43 -6.06 3.24
N VAL A 150 28.03 -4.88 3.23
CA VAL A 150 28.53 -4.21 4.45
C VAL A 150 27.36 -3.75 5.32
N LEU A 151 26.34 -3.11 4.73
CA LEU A 151 25.16 -2.67 5.46
C LEU A 151 24.42 -3.84 6.13
N ALA A 152 24.34 -4.99 5.45
CA ALA A 152 23.66 -6.17 5.98
C ALA A 152 24.31 -6.74 7.26
N ARG A 153 25.60 -6.54 7.47
CA ARG A 153 26.28 -6.94 8.74
C ARG A 153 25.75 -6.17 9.95
N ARG A 154 25.14 -5.00 9.72
CA ARG A 154 24.56 -4.16 10.77
C ARG A 154 23.13 -4.54 11.15
N TRP A 155 22.51 -5.49 10.45
CA TRP A 155 21.11 -5.88 10.73
C TRP A 155 20.91 -6.48 12.11
N ALA A 156 21.92 -7.15 12.64
CA ALA A 156 21.88 -7.73 14.00
C ALA A 156 21.74 -6.66 15.11
N GLU A 157 22.20 -5.44 14.84
CA GLU A 157 22.16 -4.31 15.78
C GLU A 157 21.06 -3.29 15.41
N ALA A 158 20.34 -3.53 14.32
CA ALA A 158 19.31 -2.64 13.84
C ALA A 158 17.95 -2.96 14.47
N ASP A 159 17.16 -1.92 14.76
CA ASP A 159 15.74 -2.06 15.08
C ASP A 159 14.90 -2.07 13.80
N LEU A 160 15.39 -1.37 12.77
CA LEU A 160 14.68 -1.15 11.50
C LEU A 160 15.65 -1.28 10.32
N VAL A 161 15.28 -2.12 9.36
CA VAL A 161 15.91 -2.21 8.03
C VAL A 161 14.94 -1.68 7.00
N VAL A 162 15.36 -0.73 6.17
CA VAL A 162 14.56 -0.17 5.08
C VAL A 162 15.19 -0.53 3.74
N THR A 163 14.41 -1.08 2.83
CA THR A 163 14.90 -1.49 1.50
C THR A 163 13.86 -1.21 0.41
N SER A 164 14.29 -1.25 -0.85
CA SER A 164 13.37 -1.17 -1.96
C SER A 164 12.94 -2.55 -2.45
N TYR A 165 11.76 -2.62 -3.10
CA TYR A 165 11.27 -3.85 -3.74
C TYR A 165 12.29 -4.47 -4.71
N ASP A 166 13.02 -3.63 -5.45
CA ASP A 166 14.00 -4.09 -6.42
C ASP A 166 15.28 -4.60 -5.77
N LEU A 167 15.74 -3.97 -4.69
CA LEU A 167 16.90 -4.44 -3.93
C LEU A 167 16.58 -5.73 -3.16
N LEU A 168 15.39 -5.81 -2.55
CA LEU A 168 14.94 -7.04 -1.90
C LEU A 168 14.94 -8.22 -2.89
N ARG A 169 14.41 -8.03 -4.10
CA ARG A 169 14.41 -9.06 -5.14
C ARG A 169 15.81 -9.46 -5.60
N ARG A 170 16.76 -8.49 -5.66
CA ARG A 170 18.15 -8.78 -6.08
C ARG A 170 18.92 -9.58 -5.05
N ASP A 171 18.66 -9.34 -3.77
CA ASP A 171 19.36 -9.94 -2.65
C ASP A 171 18.42 -10.90 -1.87
N GLU A 172 17.46 -11.56 -2.55
CA GLU A 172 16.35 -12.31 -1.93
C GLU A 172 16.79 -13.38 -0.95
N ASP A 173 17.89 -14.09 -1.23
CA ASP A 173 18.42 -15.14 -0.36
C ASP A 173 18.79 -14.56 1.01
N ARG A 174 19.45 -13.41 1.04
CA ARG A 174 19.86 -12.73 2.28
C ARG A 174 18.68 -12.35 3.15
N TYR A 175 17.60 -11.82 2.54
CA TYR A 175 16.37 -11.46 3.27
C TYR A 175 15.58 -12.70 3.71
N ALA A 176 15.68 -13.81 2.97
CA ALA A 176 15.02 -15.07 3.33
C ALA A 176 15.73 -15.77 4.51
N GLU A 177 17.04 -15.60 4.66
CA GLU A 177 17.83 -16.18 5.76
C GLU A 177 17.64 -15.40 7.07
N GLN A 178 17.50 -14.05 6.99
CA GLN A 178 17.36 -13.19 8.17
C GLN A 178 15.94 -13.26 8.73
N PRO A 179 15.76 -13.63 10.01
CA PRO A 179 14.46 -13.49 10.67
C PRO A 179 14.19 -12.01 11.03
N PHE A 180 12.98 -11.56 10.70
CA PHE A 180 12.47 -10.25 11.10
C PHE A 180 11.29 -10.41 12.05
N TYR A 181 11.05 -9.41 12.90
CA TYR A 181 9.82 -9.38 13.67
C TYR A 181 8.62 -9.01 12.81
N ALA A 182 8.66 -7.83 12.21
CA ALA A 182 7.62 -7.36 11.30
C ALA A 182 8.17 -7.17 9.88
N CYS A 183 7.37 -7.50 8.86
CA CYS A 183 7.62 -7.11 7.47
C CYS A 183 6.50 -6.19 7.00
N ILE A 184 6.85 -4.95 6.69
CA ILE A 184 5.91 -3.88 6.36
C ILE A 184 6.15 -3.44 4.92
N LEU A 185 5.12 -3.55 4.07
CA LEU A 185 5.18 -3.09 2.69
C LEU A 185 4.58 -1.69 2.58
N ASP A 186 5.36 -0.73 2.14
CA ASP A 186 4.86 0.59 1.77
C ASP A 186 4.54 0.64 0.28
N GLU A 187 3.47 1.36 -0.09
CA GLU A 187 2.90 1.36 -1.43
C GLU A 187 2.67 -0.09 -1.94
N ALA A 188 1.92 -0.85 -1.13
CA ALA A 188 1.73 -2.29 -1.31
C ALA A 188 1.12 -2.69 -2.66
N GLN A 189 0.58 -1.74 -3.46
CA GLN A 189 0.20 -2.01 -4.84
C GLN A 189 1.37 -2.47 -5.72
N ALA A 190 2.62 -2.32 -5.27
CA ALA A 190 3.79 -2.88 -5.95
C ALA A 190 3.72 -4.41 -6.11
N ILE A 191 2.98 -5.09 -5.23
CA ILE A 191 2.77 -6.55 -5.25
C ILE A 191 1.37 -6.96 -5.71
N LYS A 192 0.66 -6.10 -6.42
CA LYS A 192 -0.71 -6.35 -6.90
C LYS A 192 -0.88 -7.62 -7.75
N ASN A 193 0.17 -8.07 -8.38
CA ASN A 193 0.18 -9.27 -9.19
C ASN A 193 1.04 -10.36 -8.53
N HIS A 194 0.38 -11.42 -8.04
CA HIS A 194 0.98 -12.55 -7.36
C HIS A 194 1.94 -13.40 -8.22
N THR A 195 1.96 -13.19 -9.56
CA THR A 195 2.88 -13.92 -10.45
C THR A 195 4.24 -13.26 -10.57
N THR A 196 4.38 -12.00 -10.13
CA THR A 196 5.62 -11.22 -10.29
C THR A 196 6.74 -11.69 -9.35
N GLN A 197 7.99 -11.46 -9.77
CA GLN A 197 9.15 -11.76 -8.94
C GLN A 197 9.17 -10.92 -7.65
N LYS A 198 8.72 -9.65 -7.70
CA LYS A 198 8.58 -8.79 -6.51
C LYS A 198 7.67 -9.41 -5.47
N TYR A 199 6.52 -9.92 -5.89
CA TYR A 199 5.59 -10.61 -4.98
C TYR A 199 6.24 -11.86 -4.36
N LYS A 200 6.89 -12.69 -5.18
CA LYS A 200 7.55 -13.92 -4.70
C LYS A 200 8.64 -13.61 -3.69
N ALA A 201 9.49 -12.63 -3.97
CA ALA A 201 10.57 -12.23 -3.07
C ALA A 201 10.06 -11.73 -1.71
N VAL A 202 9.04 -10.87 -1.65
CA VAL A 202 8.51 -10.41 -0.36
C VAL A 202 7.83 -11.54 0.44
N CYS A 203 7.24 -12.53 -0.24
CA CYS A 203 6.63 -13.69 0.42
C CYS A 203 7.65 -14.63 1.07
N GLN A 204 8.90 -14.63 0.61
CA GLN A 204 10.00 -15.45 1.18
C GLN A 204 10.56 -14.86 2.48
N VAL A 205 10.34 -13.57 2.73
CA VAL A 205 10.80 -12.93 3.98
C VAL A 205 10.18 -13.61 5.19
N ARG A 206 11.04 -14.06 6.11
CA ARG A 206 10.62 -14.66 7.37
C ARG A 206 10.28 -13.58 8.38
N SER A 207 9.00 -13.45 8.71
CA SER A 207 8.53 -12.48 9.71
C SER A 207 7.39 -13.04 10.53
N GLN A 208 7.26 -12.58 11.79
CA GLN A 208 6.19 -13.02 12.69
C GLN A 208 4.86 -12.34 12.34
N VAL A 209 4.90 -11.05 11.99
CA VAL A 209 3.73 -10.26 11.58
C VAL A 209 4.01 -9.51 10.28
N ARG A 210 2.97 -9.23 9.51
CA ARG A 210 3.06 -8.57 8.21
C ARG A 210 2.03 -7.47 8.08
N PHE A 211 2.44 -6.28 7.66
CA PHE A 211 1.55 -5.16 7.40
C PHE A 211 1.74 -4.63 5.97
N ALA A 212 0.70 -4.00 5.45
CA ALA A 212 0.73 -3.34 4.16
C ALA A 212 0.20 -1.91 4.30
N LEU A 213 0.91 -0.95 3.72
CA LEU A 213 0.50 0.45 3.65
C LEU A 213 0.14 0.77 2.21
N THR A 214 -0.95 1.48 2.00
CA THR A 214 -1.34 1.96 0.68
C THR A 214 -2.12 3.26 0.81
N GLY A 215 -1.94 4.17 -0.13
CA GLY A 215 -2.75 5.39 -0.24
C GLY A 215 -3.84 5.26 -1.30
N THR A 216 -3.83 4.19 -2.07
CA THR A 216 -4.83 3.94 -3.11
C THR A 216 -5.84 2.91 -2.63
N PRO A 217 -7.14 3.13 -2.89
CA PRO A 217 -8.15 2.15 -2.52
C PRO A 217 -7.90 0.83 -3.26
N VAL A 218 -7.93 -0.27 -2.50
CA VAL A 218 -7.82 -1.63 -3.01
C VAL A 218 -9.08 -2.05 -3.82
N GLU A 219 -9.95 -1.08 -4.12
CA GLU A 219 -11.30 -1.28 -4.65
C GLU A 219 -11.34 -1.67 -6.13
N ASN A 220 -10.27 -1.36 -6.89
CA ASN A 220 -10.34 -1.45 -8.35
C ASN A 220 -10.05 -2.84 -8.94
N ARG A 221 -9.43 -3.75 -8.19
CA ARG A 221 -9.16 -5.12 -8.65
C ARG A 221 -9.10 -6.09 -7.48
N LEU A 222 -10.04 -7.00 -7.42
CA LEU A 222 -10.12 -8.02 -6.36
C LEU A 222 -8.89 -8.93 -6.32
N GLY A 223 -8.23 -9.15 -7.47
CA GLY A 223 -6.95 -9.86 -7.54
C GLY A 223 -5.82 -9.15 -6.81
N GLU A 224 -5.81 -7.81 -6.75
CA GLU A 224 -4.84 -7.03 -5.95
C GLU A 224 -5.05 -7.26 -4.46
N LEU A 225 -6.32 -7.19 -4.01
CA LEU A 225 -6.70 -7.49 -2.63
C LEU A 225 -6.25 -8.90 -2.23
N TRP A 226 -6.51 -9.88 -3.09
CA TRP A 226 -6.08 -11.26 -2.86
C TRP A 226 -4.56 -11.37 -2.70
N SER A 227 -3.80 -10.72 -3.58
CA SER A 227 -2.32 -10.72 -3.53
C SER A 227 -1.80 -10.16 -2.21
N ILE A 228 -2.33 -9.01 -1.77
CA ILE A 228 -1.93 -8.40 -0.50
C ILE A 228 -2.31 -9.30 0.69
N PHE A 229 -3.53 -9.83 0.73
CA PHE A 229 -3.94 -10.75 1.80
C PHE A 229 -3.15 -12.05 1.82
N SER A 230 -2.73 -12.55 0.67
CA SER A 230 -1.87 -13.74 0.58
C SER A 230 -0.47 -13.50 1.14
N PHE A 231 0.04 -12.26 1.04
CA PHE A 231 1.25 -11.83 1.74
C PHE A 231 1.01 -11.68 3.24
N LEU A 232 -0.02 -10.95 3.66
CA LEU A 232 -0.31 -10.64 5.06
C LEU A 232 -0.56 -11.87 5.91
N MET A 233 -1.44 -12.75 5.45
CA MET A 233 -1.91 -13.94 6.16
C MET A 233 -2.07 -15.11 5.17
N PRO A 234 -0.98 -15.86 4.89
CA PRO A 234 -1.01 -16.96 3.95
C PRO A 234 -2.10 -17.98 4.28
N GLY A 235 -2.95 -18.31 3.30
CA GLY A 235 -4.06 -19.28 3.48
C GLY A 235 -5.31 -18.71 4.15
N TYR A 236 -5.36 -17.43 4.49
CA TYR A 236 -6.57 -16.76 5.00
C TYR A 236 -7.68 -16.73 3.95
N LEU A 237 -7.40 -16.18 2.79
CA LEU A 237 -8.28 -16.28 1.62
C LEU A 237 -8.07 -17.63 0.91
N PRO A 238 -9.08 -18.17 0.21
CA PRO A 238 -8.92 -19.40 -0.54
C PRO A 238 -7.88 -19.25 -1.65
N PRO A 239 -7.34 -20.37 -2.20
CA PRO A 239 -6.43 -20.31 -3.35
C PRO A 239 -7.01 -19.46 -4.49
N TYR A 240 -6.17 -18.76 -5.24
CA TYR A 240 -6.59 -17.74 -6.21
C TYR A 240 -7.69 -18.21 -7.19
N LYS A 241 -7.57 -19.43 -7.73
CA LYS A 241 -8.60 -20.03 -8.60
C LYS A 241 -9.98 -20.07 -7.93
N ASN A 242 -10.02 -20.46 -6.65
CA ASN A 242 -11.26 -20.53 -5.88
C ASN A 242 -11.75 -19.14 -5.45
N PHE A 243 -10.85 -18.20 -5.20
CA PHE A 243 -11.17 -16.81 -4.93
C PHE A 243 -11.83 -16.15 -6.15
N CYS A 244 -11.27 -16.34 -7.35
CA CYS A 244 -11.88 -15.86 -8.58
C CYS A 244 -13.29 -16.43 -8.79
N ALA A 245 -13.48 -17.73 -8.55
CA ALA A 245 -14.80 -18.36 -8.72
C ALA A 245 -15.84 -17.91 -7.70
N ARG A 246 -15.41 -17.63 -6.45
CA ARG A 246 -16.34 -17.31 -5.34
C ARG A 246 -16.62 -15.82 -5.17
N PHE A 247 -15.67 -14.97 -5.59
CA PHE A 247 -15.74 -13.53 -5.33
C PHE A 247 -15.54 -12.71 -6.61
N GLU A 248 -14.43 -12.89 -7.34
CA GLU A 248 -14.08 -11.99 -8.45
C GLU A 248 -15.11 -12.04 -9.59
N LYS A 249 -15.44 -13.26 -10.08
CA LYS A 249 -16.44 -13.40 -11.14
C LYS A 249 -17.84 -12.96 -10.72
N PRO A 250 -18.41 -13.41 -9.57
CA PRO A 250 -19.72 -12.97 -9.13
C PRO A 250 -19.79 -11.45 -8.92
N ILE A 251 -18.75 -10.82 -8.36
CA ILE A 251 -18.74 -9.38 -8.08
C ILE A 251 -18.59 -8.57 -9.37
N VAL A 252 -17.65 -8.95 -10.25
CA VAL A 252 -17.31 -8.14 -11.43
C VAL A 252 -18.25 -8.39 -12.61
N GLN A 253 -18.72 -9.64 -12.81
CA GLN A 253 -19.54 -10.03 -13.95
C GLN A 253 -21.04 -10.07 -13.65
N GLU A 254 -21.40 -10.42 -12.42
CA GLU A 254 -22.78 -10.67 -12.02
C GLU A 254 -23.32 -9.61 -11.03
N GLU A 255 -22.45 -8.66 -10.60
CA GLU A 255 -22.75 -7.60 -9.62
C GLU A 255 -23.37 -8.16 -8.31
N ASP A 256 -22.98 -9.38 -7.90
CA ASP A 256 -23.55 -10.06 -6.72
C ASP A 256 -23.21 -9.31 -5.42
N ALA A 257 -24.19 -8.59 -4.90
CA ALA A 257 -24.11 -7.86 -3.64
C ALA A 257 -23.84 -8.79 -2.42
N ASN A 258 -24.23 -10.06 -2.47
CA ASN A 258 -23.96 -11.02 -1.39
C ASN A 258 -22.49 -11.44 -1.39
N ALA A 259 -21.88 -11.62 -2.57
CA ALA A 259 -20.46 -11.87 -2.69
C ALA A 259 -19.63 -10.69 -2.18
N VAL A 260 -20.00 -9.45 -2.51
CA VAL A 260 -19.40 -8.22 -1.96
C VAL A 260 -19.50 -8.21 -0.43
N ARG A 261 -20.69 -8.43 0.12
CA ARG A 261 -20.90 -8.44 1.58
C ARG A 261 -20.05 -9.50 2.28
N ARG A 262 -19.98 -10.72 1.73
CA ARG A 262 -19.14 -11.80 2.30
C ARG A 262 -17.65 -11.47 2.25
N LEU A 263 -17.18 -10.88 1.15
CA LEU A 263 -15.78 -10.48 1.03
C LEU A 263 -15.44 -9.38 2.04
N ASN A 264 -16.29 -8.35 2.14
CA ASN A 264 -16.09 -7.25 3.10
C ASN A 264 -16.10 -7.74 4.56
N GLN A 265 -16.92 -8.72 4.88
CA GLN A 265 -16.93 -9.34 6.22
C GLN A 265 -15.63 -10.11 6.51
N LEU A 266 -15.05 -10.77 5.50
CA LEU A 266 -13.77 -11.45 5.62
C LEU A 266 -12.61 -10.47 5.76
N THR A 267 -12.58 -9.41 4.98
CA THR A 267 -11.40 -8.53 4.85
C THR A 267 -11.49 -7.26 5.70
N GLY A 268 -12.69 -6.77 5.94
CA GLY A 268 -12.94 -5.50 6.63
C GLY A 268 -12.24 -5.35 8.00
N PRO A 269 -12.21 -6.35 8.88
CA PRO A 269 -11.51 -6.25 10.16
C PRO A 269 -10.00 -5.98 10.03
N PHE A 270 -9.40 -6.33 8.90
CA PHE A 270 -7.97 -6.23 8.63
C PHE A 270 -7.62 -5.05 7.71
N ILE A 271 -8.56 -4.16 7.45
CA ILE A 271 -8.35 -2.96 6.65
C ILE A 271 -8.76 -1.74 7.46
N LEU A 272 -7.81 -0.87 7.78
CA LEU A 272 -8.09 0.43 8.37
C LEU A 272 -7.95 1.50 7.30
N ARG A 273 -9.06 2.15 6.95
CA ARG A 273 -9.11 3.23 5.96
C ARG A 273 -9.79 4.46 6.53
N ARG A 274 -9.14 5.60 6.41
CA ARG A 274 -9.68 6.90 6.78
C ARG A 274 -9.43 7.91 5.67
N MET A 275 -10.45 8.71 5.40
CA MET A 275 -10.37 9.79 4.42
C MET A 275 -9.87 11.07 5.10
N LYS A 276 -9.15 11.93 4.36
CA LYS A 276 -8.75 13.25 4.88
C LYS A 276 -9.95 14.06 5.37
N ALA A 277 -11.04 14.04 4.61
CA ALA A 277 -12.26 14.76 4.93
C ALA A 277 -12.87 14.37 6.29
N ASP A 278 -12.69 13.10 6.71
CA ASP A 278 -13.28 12.59 7.95
C ASP A 278 -12.47 12.97 9.20
N VAL A 279 -11.14 13.06 9.06
CA VAL A 279 -10.21 13.17 10.20
C VAL A 279 -9.53 14.53 10.34
N LEU A 280 -9.47 15.32 9.27
CA LEU A 280 -8.85 16.65 9.22
C LEU A 280 -9.90 17.71 8.85
N ARG A 281 -10.89 17.87 9.73
CA ARG A 281 -12.01 18.83 9.52
C ARG A 281 -11.55 20.29 9.50
N GLU A 282 -10.37 20.57 10.02
CA GLU A 282 -9.74 21.89 10.00
C GLU A 282 -9.13 22.29 8.65
N LEU A 283 -8.96 21.33 7.73
CA LEU A 283 -8.47 21.65 6.38
C LEU A 283 -9.56 22.33 5.56
N PRO A 284 -9.21 23.39 4.81
CA PRO A 284 -10.13 23.96 3.84
C PRO A 284 -10.50 22.92 2.78
N PRO A 285 -11.66 23.07 2.14
CA PRO A 285 -12.05 22.19 1.05
C PRO A 285 -11.03 22.27 -0.09
N LYS A 286 -10.75 21.13 -0.73
CA LYS A 286 -9.88 21.07 -1.90
C LYS A 286 -10.49 21.91 -3.02
N THR A 287 -9.75 22.89 -3.50
CA THR A 287 -10.13 23.68 -4.68
C THR A 287 -9.39 23.12 -5.89
N GLU A 288 -10.14 22.78 -6.94
CA GLU A 288 -9.58 22.34 -8.22
C GLU A 288 -9.76 23.48 -9.24
N ASN A 289 -8.65 24.05 -9.69
CA ASN A 289 -8.63 25.05 -10.75
C ASN A 289 -8.18 24.41 -12.05
N VAL A 290 -8.96 24.58 -13.11
CA VAL A 290 -8.63 24.10 -14.45
C VAL A 290 -8.09 25.27 -15.27
N HIS A 291 -6.78 25.26 -15.50
CA HIS A 291 -6.14 26.23 -16.40
C HIS A 291 -6.14 25.65 -17.82
N ARG A 292 -6.81 26.36 -18.74
CA ARG A 292 -6.80 26.01 -20.16
C ARG A 292 -5.77 26.88 -20.85
N ILE A 293 -4.83 26.22 -21.53
CA ILE A 293 -3.70 26.88 -22.21
C ILE A 293 -3.83 26.60 -23.68
N GLU A 294 -3.77 27.64 -24.50
CA GLU A 294 -3.73 27.51 -25.95
C GLU A 294 -2.29 27.26 -26.40
N LEU A 295 -2.12 26.38 -27.37
CA LEU A 295 -0.83 26.12 -27.98
C LEU A 295 -0.38 27.37 -28.74
N ASP A 296 0.90 27.69 -28.67
CA ASP A 296 1.47 28.75 -29.52
C ASP A 296 1.39 28.34 -31.01
N THR A 297 1.66 29.33 -31.88
CA THR A 297 1.46 29.18 -33.34
C THR A 297 2.28 28.00 -33.91
N GLU A 298 3.52 27.86 -33.50
CA GLU A 298 4.43 26.85 -34.04
C GLU A 298 4.13 25.48 -33.44
N GLN A 299 3.86 25.41 -32.14
CA GLN A 299 3.42 24.16 -31.47
C GLN A 299 2.09 23.65 -32.03
N ARG A 300 1.17 24.55 -32.35
CA ARG A 300 -0.12 24.24 -32.98
C ARG A 300 0.07 23.67 -34.39
N LYS A 301 0.98 24.20 -35.18
CA LYS A 301 1.32 23.65 -36.51
C LYS A 301 1.85 22.22 -36.39
N LEU A 302 2.77 21.98 -35.46
CA LEU A 302 3.32 20.66 -35.19
C LEU A 302 2.23 19.68 -34.75
N TYR A 303 1.34 20.13 -33.86
CA TYR A 303 0.21 19.33 -33.40
C TYR A 303 -0.74 18.94 -34.55
N LEU A 304 -1.12 19.89 -35.39
CA LEU A 304 -1.99 19.64 -36.55
C LEU A 304 -1.35 18.72 -37.56
N ALA A 305 -0.07 18.86 -37.86
CA ALA A 305 0.67 17.93 -38.70
C ALA A 305 0.67 16.50 -38.14
N ALA A 306 0.89 16.38 -36.83
CA ALA A 306 0.82 15.09 -36.15
C ALA A 306 -0.60 14.47 -36.16
N VAL A 307 -1.65 15.28 -36.12
CA VAL A 307 -3.05 14.82 -36.26
C VAL A 307 -3.32 14.26 -37.66
N VAL A 308 -2.78 14.88 -38.71
CA VAL A 308 -2.91 14.39 -40.09
C VAL A 308 -2.22 13.04 -40.24
N ASP A 309 -0.94 12.94 -39.82
CA ASP A 309 -0.17 11.69 -39.82
C ASP A 309 -0.86 10.58 -39.01
N ALA A 310 -1.43 10.96 -37.86
CA ALA A 310 -2.20 10.06 -37.00
C ALA A 310 -3.44 9.48 -37.71
N ARG A 311 -4.18 10.32 -38.43
CA ARG A 311 -5.35 9.85 -39.19
C ARG A 311 -4.98 8.86 -40.30
N GLU A 312 -3.87 9.08 -41.00
CA GLU A 312 -3.38 8.16 -42.02
C GLU A 312 -2.95 6.82 -41.38
N LYS A 313 -2.18 6.85 -40.31
CA LYS A 313 -1.76 5.66 -39.55
C LYS A 313 -2.95 4.85 -39.02
N LEU A 314 -3.94 5.50 -38.47
CA LEU A 314 -5.13 4.83 -37.94
C LEU A 314 -6.03 4.25 -39.06
N ARG A 315 -6.06 4.87 -40.26
CA ARG A 315 -6.76 4.32 -41.39
C ARG A 315 -6.09 3.06 -41.97
N ALA A 316 -4.76 2.99 -41.87
CA ALA A 316 -3.96 1.82 -42.32
C ALA A 316 -3.91 0.70 -41.26
N ALA A 317 -4.19 1.01 -39.99
CA ALA A 317 -4.19 0.05 -38.90
C ALA A 317 -5.45 -0.82 -38.88
N LYS A 318 -5.34 -2.04 -38.39
CA LYS A 318 -6.50 -2.92 -38.20
C LYS A 318 -7.38 -2.38 -37.06
N PRO A 319 -8.72 -2.54 -37.09
CA PRO A 319 -9.63 -2.05 -36.07
C PRO A 319 -9.30 -2.55 -34.65
N GLU A 320 -8.58 -3.66 -34.54
CA GLU A 320 -8.21 -4.30 -33.27
C GLU A 320 -6.88 -3.82 -32.69
N ASP A 321 -6.12 -3.00 -33.45
CA ASP A 321 -4.78 -2.54 -33.03
C ASP A 321 -4.88 -1.37 -32.05
N LYS A 322 -5.19 -1.72 -30.79
CA LYS A 322 -5.22 -0.76 -29.68
C LYS A 322 -3.86 -0.09 -29.41
N MET A 323 -2.76 -0.76 -29.76
CA MET A 323 -1.41 -0.20 -29.55
C MET A 323 -1.13 0.96 -30.51
N ALA A 324 -1.58 0.88 -31.77
CA ALA A 324 -1.45 1.98 -32.72
C ALA A 324 -2.23 3.23 -32.24
N VAL A 325 -3.45 3.04 -31.74
CA VAL A 325 -4.26 4.13 -31.16
C VAL A 325 -3.55 4.76 -29.96
N PHE A 326 -3.03 3.91 -29.05
CA PHE A 326 -2.32 4.40 -27.87
C PHE A 326 -1.05 5.18 -28.21
N ALA A 327 -0.25 4.69 -29.16
CA ALA A 327 0.96 5.36 -29.64
C ALA A 327 0.65 6.76 -30.20
N VAL A 328 -0.42 6.87 -31.01
CA VAL A 328 -0.87 8.16 -31.55
C VAL A 328 -1.28 9.13 -30.44
N LEU A 329 -2.10 8.69 -29.49
CA LEU A 329 -2.54 9.52 -28.36
C LEU A 329 -1.35 9.96 -27.50
N MET A 330 -0.40 9.09 -27.26
CA MET A 330 0.83 9.42 -26.51
C MET A 330 1.64 10.49 -27.24
N ARG A 331 1.82 10.39 -28.56
CA ARG A 331 2.56 11.39 -29.36
C ARG A 331 1.87 12.75 -29.34
N LEU A 332 0.56 12.81 -29.51
CA LEU A 332 -0.20 14.06 -29.42
C LEU A 332 -0.09 14.68 -28.03
N ARG A 333 -0.18 13.85 -26.98
CA ARG A 333 0.01 14.30 -25.60
C ARG A 333 1.42 14.86 -25.35
N GLN A 334 2.45 14.21 -25.87
CA GLN A 334 3.83 14.67 -25.76
C GLN A 334 4.02 16.05 -26.40
N ILE A 335 3.47 16.26 -27.61
CA ILE A 335 3.50 17.56 -28.29
C ILE A 335 2.82 18.65 -27.41
N CYS A 336 1.68 18.32 -26.78
CA CYS A 336 1.00 19.27 -25.89
C CYS A 336 1.76 19.55 -24.58
N CYS A 337 2.56 18.58 -24.09
CA CYS A 337 3.35 18.76 -22.88
C CYS A 337 4.62 19.59 -23.17
N ASP A 338 5.42 19.12 -24.11
CA ASP A 338 6.64 19.76 -24.59
C ASP A 338 7.02 19.19 -25.97
N PRO A 339 7.03 20.00 -27.02
CA PRO A 339 7.40 19.51 -28.36
C PRO A 339 8.78 18.84 -28.46
N ARG A 340 9.71 19.19 -27.58
CA ARG A 340 11.04 18.56 -27.50
C ARG A 340 11.00 17.08 -27.21
N LEU A 341 9.90 16.56 -26.66
CA LEU A 341 9.71 15.12 -26.45
C LEU A 341 9.51 14.32 -27.74
N VAL A 342 9.26 15.00 -28.88
CA VAL A 342 8.97 14.36 -30.17
C VAL A 342 9.78 14.94 -31.34
N ALA A 343 10.46 16.06 -31.14
CA ALA A 343 11.22 16.79 -32.14
C ALA A 343 12.54 17.28 -31.52
N ASP A 344 13.64 16.56 -31.78
CA ASP A 344 14.97 16.85 -31.19
C ASP A 344 15.50 18.26 -31.51
N ASN A 345 15.12 18.80 -32.68
CA ASN A 345 15.56 20.13 -33.15
C ASN A 345 14.52 21.23 -32.88
N TRP A 346 13.63 21.04 -31.92
CA TRP A 346 12.65 22.08 -31.60
C TRP A 346 13.28 23.30 -30.92
N SER A 347 13.14 24.46 -31.54
CA SER A 347 13.63 25.73 -31.04
C SER A 347 12.54 26.67 -30.52
N GLY A 348 11.28 26.28 -30.65
CA GLY A 348 10.13 27.05 -30.17
C GLY A 348 9.87 26.87 -28.68
N GLY A 349 8.91 27.63 -28.15
CA GLY A 349 8.43 27.53 -26.78
C GLY A 349 7.58 26.26 -26.52
N SER A 350 7.17 26.12 -25.27
CA SER A 350 6.20 25.13 -24.83
C SER A 350 5.15 25.81 -23.96
N ALA A 351 4.03 26.19 -24.55
CA ALA A 351 2.99 26.98 -23.89
C ALA A 351 2.57 26.40 -22.53
N LYS A 352 2.51 25.06 -22.43
CA LYS A 352 2.13 24.39 -21.18
C LYS A 352 3.24 24.41 -20.13
N LEU A 353 4.50 24.28 -20.55
CA LEU A 353 5.65 24.37 -19.64
C LEU A 353 5.79 25.79 -19.13
N ASP A 354 5.67 26.79 -20.01
CA ASP A 354 5.81 28.21 -19.67
C ASP A 354 4.72 28.60 -18.63
N ALA A 355 3.46 28.24 -18.88
CA ALA A 355 2.38 28.47 -17.91
C ALA A 355 2.56 27.70 -16.59
N CYS A 356 3.12 26.48 -16.63
CA CYS A 356 3.47 25.75 -15.42
C CYS A 356 4.55 26.45 -14.61
N MET A 357 5.58 26.97 -15.28
CA MET A 357 6.66 27.74 -14.64
C MET A 357 6.15 29.04 -14.02
N GLU A 358 5.25 29.75 -14.68
CA GLU A 358 4.59 30.93 -14.13
C GLU A 358 3.82 30.62 -12.85
N LEU A 359 3.01 29.54 -12.84
CA LEU A 359 2.27 29.12 -11.67
C LEU A 359 3.19 28.70 -10.51
N VAL A 360 4.26 27.95 -10.81
CA VAL A 360 5.25 27.55 -9.79
C VAL A 360 5.97 28.77 -9.22
N THR A 361 6.41 29.69 -10.08
CA THR A 361 7.08 30.93 -9.64
C THR A 361 6.16 31.76 -8.75
N ALA A 362 4.92 31.97 -9.17
CA ALA A 362 3.94 32.69 -8.36
C ALA A 362 3.65 32.03 -7.00
N ALA A 363 3.61 30.70 -6.95
CA ALA A 363 3.43 29.94 -5.70
C ALA A 363 4.64 30.13 -4.76
N VAL A 364 5.87 30.02 -5.29
CA VAL A 364 7.10 30.23 -4.51
C VAL A 364 7.20 31.67 -3.99
N GLU A 365 6.90 32.66 -4.81
CA GLU A 365 6.87 34.08 -4.41
C GLU A 365 5.77 34.33 -3.36
N GLY A 366 4.67 33.63 -3.44
CA GLY A 366 3.59 33.66 -2.43
C GLY A 366 3.91 32.94 -1.13
N GLY A 367 5.10 32.33 -1.00
CA GLY A 367 5.54 31.62 0.21
C GLY A 367 4.90 30.23 0.40
N HIS A 368 4.48 29.58 -0.69
CA HIS A 368 3.86 28.25 -0.72
C HIS A 368 4.84 27.14 -1.07
#